data_4974e71a50fcc0f24855c9b1900ccb8b
#
_entry.id   4974e71a50fcc0f24855c9b1900ccb8b
#
_cell.length_a   1.000
_cell.length_b   1.000
_cell.length_c   1.000
_cell.angle_alpha   90.00
_cell.angle_beta   90.00
_cell.angle_gamma   90.00
#
_symmetry.space_group_name_H-M   'P 1'
#
loop_
_entity.id
_entity.type
_entity.pdbx_description
1 polymer ?
#
loop_
_entity_poly.entity_id
_entity_poly.type
_entity_poly.pdbx_seq_one_letter_code
_entity_poly.pdbx_strand_id
1 'polypeptide(L)'
;SNKRKKKITEESKINPLNNYAGGKLIQENILKKICKKNRVDFSILRMPGVYGKCDKGISIVSKIFNSFNGKKFILNGSGNEKRDYLYIGNLINLLFKLSTMLKTPKTINVVSGKSFSINQIIKIIEKKLNKKRNITFNNCSSDFKYFDLKFNVKKLKKNKLDNIIKPLNKNINNYIKLND
;
A
#
# COMPACT_ATOMS: atom_id res chain seq x y z
N SER A 1 26.05 10.55 9.81
CA SER A 1 25.12 10.35 10.93
C SER A 1 23.83 9.69 10.42
N ASN A 2 23.58 8.44 10.83
CA ASN A 2 22.37 7.69 10.51
C ASN A 2 21.15 8.30 11.22
N LYS A 3 20.59 9.40 10.69
CA LYS A 3 19.28 9.87 11.12
C LYS A 3 18.26 8.79 10.74
N ARG A 4 17.82 7.98 11.69
CA ARG A 4 16.68 7.05 11.51
C ARG A 4 15.51 7.87 10.96
N LYS A 5 15.17 7.68 9.66
CA LYS A 5 14.03 8.37 9.05
C LYS A 5 12.80 8.11 9.89
N LYS A 6 12.18 9.17 10.41
CA LYS A 6 10.99 9.11 11.26
C LYS A 6 9.87 8.38 10.51
N LYS A 7 9.20 7.43 11.17
CA LYS A 7 8.06 6.73 10.56
C LYS A 7 6.89 7.69 10.35
N ILE A 8 6.23 7.56 9.21
CA ILE A 8 5.06 8.35 8.84
C ILE A 8 3.88 7.94 9.75
N THR A 9 3.23 8.93 10.34
CA THR A 9 2.01 8.80 11.14
C THR A 9 0.86 9.54 10.47
N GLU A 10 -0.34 9.43 11.00
CA GLU A 10 -1.52 10.17 10.53
C GLU A 10 -1.41 11.68 10.73
N GLU A 11 -0.57 12.10 11.69
CA GLU A 11 -0.27 13.49 12.06
C GLU A 11 0.92 14.07 11.29
N SER A 12 1.60 13.25 10.47
CA SER A 12 2.71 13.72 9.64
C SER A 12 2.24 14.78 8.66
N LYS A 13 3.05 15.84 8.47
CA LYS A 13 2.76 16.89 7.49
C LYS A 13 2.57 16.28 6.10
N ILE A 14 1.45 16.59 5.48
CA ILE A 14 1.13 16.15 4.12
C ILE A 14 1.71 17.17 3.14
N ASN A 15 2.49 16.68 2.19
CA ASN A 15 3.03 17.48 1.08
C ASN A 15 2.68 16.77 -0.24
N PRO A 16 1.55 17.14 -0.90
CA PRO A 16 1.15 16.55 -2.17
C PRO A 16 2.19 16.82 -3.26
N LEU A 17 2.67 15.77 -3.93
CA LEU A 17 3.69 15.87 -4.98
C LEU A 17 3.10 15.97 -6.40
N ASN A 18 1.79 15.78 -6.53
CA ASN A 18 1.08 15.86 -7.81
C ASN A 18 -0.40 16.23 -7.62
N ASN A 19 -1.09 16.54 -8.72
CA ASN A 19 -2.50 16.96 -8.71
C ASN A 19 -3.43 15.90 -8.12
N TYR A 20 -3.18 14.61 -8.35
CA TYR A 20 -3.97 13.54 -7.75
C TYR A 20 -3.89 13.57 -6.21
N ALA A 21 -2.68 13.66 -5.66
CA ALA A 21 -2.49 13.75 -4.21
C ALA A 21 -3.11 15.02 -3.62
N GLY A 22 -2.98 16.15 -4.33
CA GLY A 22 -3.64 17.41 -3.98
C GLY A 22 -5.16 17.28 -3.93
N GLY A 23 -5.76 16.69 -4.97
CA GLY A 23 -7.20 16.42 -5.04
C GLY A 23 -7.68 15.53 -3.91
N LYS A 24 -6.93 14.48 -3.54
CA LYS A 24 -7.26 13.62 -2.39
C LYS A 24 -7.24 14.37 -1.06
N LEU A 25 -6.28 15.28 -0.87
CA LEU A 25 -6.22 16.10 0.34
C LEU A 25 -7.41 17.07 0.43
N ILE A 26 -7.82 17.67 -0.68
CA ILE A 26 -9.01 18.53 -0.75
C ILE A 26 -10.26 17.71 -0.38
N GLN A 27 -10.42 16.50 -0.95
CA GLN A 27 -11.52 15.59 -0.63
C GLN A 27 -11.57 15.25 0.87
N GLU A 28 -10.41 14.95 1.50
CA GLU A 28 -10.35 14.72 2.96
C GLU A 28 -10.86 15.92 3.75
N ASN A 29 -10.46 17.13 3.35
CA ASN A 29 -10.85 18.37 4.06
C ASN A 29 -12.32 18.69 3.89
N ILE A 30 -12.88 18.52 2.69
CA ILE A 30 -14.32 18.71 2.41
C ILE A 30 -15.13 17.71 3.24
N LEU A 31 -14.76 16.42 3.21
CA LEU A 31 -15.44 15.38 3.98
C LEU A 31 -15.48 15.72 5.48
N LYS A 32 -14.35 16.12 6.06
CA LYS A 32 -14.26 16.52 7.46
C LYS A 32 -15.22 17.67 7.80
N LYS A 33 -15.30 18.69 6.93
CA LYS A 33 -16.20 19.84 7.12
C LYS A 33 -17.67 19.43 7.05
N ILE A 34 -18.04 18.66 6.02
CA ILE A 34 -19.44 18.22 5.81
C ILE A 34 -19.89 17.31 6.96
N CYS A 35 -19.09 16.29 7.30
CA CYS A 35 -19.45 15.36 8.36
C CYS A 35 -19.52 16.03 9.74
N LYS A 36 -18.64 17.01 10.02
CA LYS A 36 -18.73 17.80 11.25
C LYS A 36 -20.01 18.62 11.31
N LYS A 37 -20.37 19.33 10.21
CA LYS A 37 -21.58 20.14 10.12
C LYS A 37 -22.84 19.30 10.34
N ASN A 38 -22.91 18.12 9.74
CA ASN A 38 -24.09 17.26 9.76
C ASN A 38 -24.06 16.20 10.89
N ARG A 39 -23.07 16.24 11.79
CA ARG A 39 -22.90 15.29 12.91
C ARG A 39 -22.84 13.82 12.45
N VAL A 40 -22.25 13.58 11.28
CA VAL A 40 -22.07 12.23 10.71
C VAL A 40 -20.71 11.68 11.12
N ASP A 41 -20.69 10.42 11.59
CA ASP A 41 -19.45 9.72 11.84
C ASP A 41 -18.81 9.24 10.54
N PHE A 42 -17.48 9.33 10.48
CA PHE A 42 -16.71 8.96 9.30
C PHE A 42 -15.33 8.42 9.67
N SER A 43 -14.71 7.69 8.75
CA SER A 43 -13.31 7.30 8.81
C SER A 43 -12.61 7.56 7.50
N ILE A 44 -11.46 8.22 7.54
CA ILE A 44 -10.56 8.41 6.40
C ILE A 44 -9.51 7.32 6.45
N LEU A 45 -9.48 6.48 5.42
CA LEU A 45 -8.53 5.39 5.26
C LEU A 45 -7.46 5.79 4.26
N ARG A 46 -6.24 6.06 4.73
CA ARG A 46 -5.08 6.33 3.88
C ARG A 46 -4.36 5.04 3.58
N MET A 47 -4.47 4.61 2.33
CA MET A 47 -4.00 3.30 1.87
C MET A 47 -2.76 3.40 1.00
N PRO A 48 -1.82 2.44 1.06
CA PRO A 48 -0.77 2.26 0.07
C PRO A 48 -1.34 1.63 -1.21
N GLY A 49 -0.47 1.25 -2.15
CA GLY A 49 -0.89 0.48 -3.32
C GLY A 49 -1.63 -0.80 -2.94
N VAL A 50 -2.87 -0.94 -3.41
CA VAL A 50 -3.71 -2.12 -3.18
C VAL A 50 -3.48 -3.13 -4.30
N TYR A 51 -3.44 -4.42 -3.97
CA TYR A 51 -3.35 -5.52 -4.92
C TYR A 51 -4.31 -6.66 -4.56
N GLY A 52 -4.76 -7.42 -5.56
CA GLY A 52 -5.68 -8.52 -5.33
C GLY A 52 -6.16 -9.17 -6.61
N LYS A 53 -7.12 -10.10 -6.50
CA LYS A 53 -7.78 -10.71 -7.65
C LYS A 53 -8.47 -9.62 -8.51
N CYS A 54 -8.53 -9.82 -9.80
CA CYS A 54 -9.13 -8.90 -10.77
C CYS A 54 -8.44 -7.54 -10.93
N ASP A 55 -7.23 -7.38 -10.44
CA ASP A 55 -6.40 -6.17 -10.58
C ASP A 55 -6.01 -5.87 -12.06
N LYS A 56 -6.13 -6.84 -12.97
CA LYS A 56 -5.86 -6.70 -14.42
C LYS A 56 -4.49 -6.08 -14.77
N GLY A 57 -3.49 -6.17 -13.88
CA GLY A 57 -2.16 -5.61 -14.13
C GLY A 57 -2.02 -4.12 -13.79
N ILE A 58 -2.91 -3.56 -12.98
CA ILE A 58 -2.83 -2.15 -12.54
C ILE A 58 -1.77 -1.99 -11.46
N SER A 59 -1.80 -2.85 -10.41
CA SER A 59 -0.82 -2.77 -9.34
C SER A 59 0.56 -3.29 -9.77
N ILE A 60 1.60 -2.80 -9.10
CA ILE A 60 2.97 -3.29 -9.34
C ILE A 60 3.10 -4.78 -9.02
N VAL A 61 2.37 -5.29 -8.03
CA VAL A 61 2.38 -6.70 -7.64
C VAL A 61 1.81 -7.55 -8.76
N SER A 62 0.68 -7.15 -9.37
CA SER A 62 0.10 -7.88 -10.49
C SER A 62 0.93 -7.78 -11.77
N LYS A 63 1.56 -6.63 -12.02
CA LYS A 63 2.52 -6.49 -13.15
C LYS A 63 3.67 -7.47 -13.03
N ILE A 64 4.27 -7.56 -11.84
CA ILE A 64 5.35 -8.51 -11.55
C ILE A 64 4.83 -9.95 -11.75
N PHE A 65 3.70 -10.32 -11.14
CA PHE A 65 3.12 -11.66 -11.26
C PHE A 65 2.84 -12.03 -12.72
N ASN A 66 2.17 -11.14 -13.47
CA ASN A 66 1.87 -11.36 -14.89
C ASN A 66 3.12 -11.51 -15.76
N SER A 67 4.27 -10.96 -15.34
CA SER A 67 5.52 -11.15 -16.07
C SER A 67 6.01 -12.60 -16.02
N PHE A 68 5.67 -13.37 -15.00
CA PHE A 68 5.97 -14.80 -14.93
C PHE A 68 5.11 -15.64 -15.89
N ASN A 69 3.97 -15.08 -16.35
CA ASN A 69 3.08 -15.66 -17.34
C ASN A 69 3.32 -15.08 -18.76
N GLY A 70 4.56 -14.69 -19.06
CA GLY A 70 5.00 -14.27 -20.38
C GLY A 70 4.78 -12.79 -20.72
N LYS A 71 4.05 -12.01 -19.90
CA LYS A 71 3.86 -10.57 -20.16
C LYS A 71 5.16 -9.80 -19.92
N LYS A 72 5.51 -8.92 -20.87
CA LYS A 72 6.68 -8.05 -20.74
C LYS A 72 6.51 -7.10 -19.56
N PHE A 73 7.52 -7.01 -18.71
CA PHE A 73 7.56 -6.06 -17.60
C PHE A 73 8.84 -5.22 -17.68
N ILE A 74 8.66 -3.92 -17.85
CA ILE A 74 9.75 -2.95 -17.82
C ILE A 74 9.60 -2.13 -16.56
N LEU A 75 10.64 -2.08 -15.74
CA LEU A 75 10.69 -1.31 -14.52
C LEU A 75 11.48 -0.02 -14.75
N ASN A 76 10.86 1.13 -14.53
CA ASN A 76 11.55 2.41 -14.49
C ASN A 76 12.19 2.59 -13.10
N GLY A 77 13.51 2.82 -13.07
CA GLY A 77 14.27 2.97 -11.84
C GLY A 77 14.94 1.69 -11.35
N SER A 78 15.53 1.73 -10.16
CA SER A 78 16.35 0.64 -9.60
C SER A 78 15.56 -0.50 -8.97
N GLY A 79 14.30 -0.29 -8.65
CA GLY A 79 13.46 -1.23 -7.92
C GLY A 79 13.83 -1.42 -6.45
N ASN A 80 14.68 -0.56 -5.89
CA ASN A 80 15.17 -0.67 -4.50
C ASN A 80 14.32 0.11 -3.50
N GLU A 81 13.50 1.05 -3.95
CA GLU A 81 12.63 1.88 -3.12
C GLU A 81 11.58 1.03 -2.43
N LYS A 82 11.44 1.23 -1.12
CA LYS A 82 10.54 0.43 -0.28
C LYS A 82 9.18 1.10 -0.11
N ARG A 83 8.12 0.32 -0.31
CA ARG A 83 6.72 0.71 -0.09
C ARG A 83 6.00 -0.36 0.72
N ASP A 84 4.94 0.03 1.40
CA ASP A 84 3.96 -0.92 1.94
C ASP A 84 2.96 -1.28 0.84
N TYR A 85 2.36 -2.46 0.93
CA TYR A 85 1.38 -2.97 -0.04
C TYR A 85 0.22 -3.60 0.70
N LEU A 86 -1.00 -3.28 0.31
CA LEU A 86 -2.22 -3.73 0.95
C LEU A 86 -2.92 -4.80 0.11
N TYR A 87 -3.10 -5.99 0.69
CA TYR A 87 -3.90 -7.03 0.04
C TYR A 87 -5.39 -6.71 0.16
N ILE A 88 -6.14 -6.86 -0.94
CA ILE A 88 -7.57 -6.52 -1.00
C ILE A 88 -8.39 -7.27 0.05
N GLY A 89 -8.09 -8.55 0.33
CA GLY A 89 -8.78 -9.31 1.37
C GLY A 89 -8.60 -8.71 2.77
N ASN A 90 -7.42 -8.16 3.07
CA ASN A 90 -7.22 -7.45 4.34
C ASN A 90 -8.04 -6.15 4.40
N LEU A 91 -8.16 -5.43 3.27
CA LEU A 91 -8.98 -4.23 3.19
C LEU A 91 -10.45 -4.54 3.41
N ILE A 92 -10.99 -5.57 2.77
CA ILE A 92 -12.39 -6.01 2.93
C ILE A 92 -12.66 -6.35 4.40
N ASN A 93 -11.79 -7.15 5.03
CA ASN A 93 -11.94 -7.51 6.44
C ASN A 93 -11.86 -6.29 7.36
N LEU A 94 -11.01 -5.30 7.04
CA LEU A 94 -10.94 -4.06 7.78
C LEU A 94 -12.24 -3.25 7.66
N LEU A 95 -12.78 -3.10 6.43
CA LEU A 95 -14.02 -2.37 6.19
C LEU A 95 -15.19 -3.01 6.96
N PHE A 96 -15.31 -4.33 6.89
CA PHE A 96 -16.30 -5.07 7.67
C PHE A 96 -16.12 -4.83 9.17
N LYS A 97 -14.89 -4.91 9.69
CA LYS A 97 -14.63 -4.63 11.12
C LYS A 97 -15.00 -3.19 11.50
N LEU A 98 -14.65 -2.20 10.68
CA LEU A 98 -14.99 -0.80 10.93
C LEU A 98 -16.50 -0.55 10.93
N SER A 99 -17.27 -1.23 10.04
CA SER A 99 -18.73 -1.08 9.97
C SER A 99 -19.45 -1.60 11.22
N THR A 100 -18.84 -2.50 11.97
CA THR A 100 -19.38 -3.06 13.23
C THR A 100 -18.86 -2.39 14.49
N MET A 101 -17.98 -1.39 14.37
CA MET A 101 -17.44 -0.66 15.53
C MET A 101 -18.36 0.48 15.96
N LEU A 102 -18.68 0.57 17.24
CA LEU A 102 -19.43 1.69 17.82
C LEU A 102 -18.70 3.04 17.64
N LYS A 103 -17.36 3.02 17.63
CA LYS A 103 -16.55 4.22 17.45
C LYS A 103 -15.34 3.90 16.57
N THR A 104 -15.26 4.58 15.45
CA THR A 104 -14.17 4.41 14.48
C THR A 104 -13.13 5.52 14.58
N PRO A 105 -11.84 5.24 14.23
CA PRO A 105 -10.82 6.29 14.16
C PRO A 105 -11.13 7.24 13.01
N LYS A 106 -11.10 8.56 13.24
CA LYS A 106 -11.41 9.59 12.22
C LYS A 106 -10.44 9.57 11.01
N THR A 107 -9.20 9.22 11.21
CA THR A 107 -8.20 9.03 10.14
C THR A 107 -7.24 7.92 10.56
N ILE A 108 -6.94 6.99 9.66
CA ILE A 108 -6.02 5.87 9.94
C ILE A 108 -5.22 5.49 8.69
N ASN A 109 -3.92 5.24 8.87
CA ASN A 109 -3.07 4.66 7.84
C ASN A 109 -3.27 3.15 7.79
N VAL A 110 -3.84 2.64 6.70
CA VAL A 110 -4.11 1.21 6.51
C VAL A 110 -2.88 0.53 5.92
N VAL A 111 -1.93 0.22 6.77
CA VAL A 111 -0.60 -0.27 6.40
C VAL A 111 -0.17 -1.44 7.28
N SER A 112 0.65 -2.33 6.74
CA SER A 112 1.21 -3.46 7.51
C SER A 112 2.37 -3.03 8.41
N GLY A 113 2.97 -1.88 8.14
CA GLY A 113 4.19 -1.39 8.78
C GLY A 113 5.46 -2.09 8.31
N LYS A 114 5.37 -2.98 7.32
CA LYS A 114 6.50 -3.67 6.69
C LYS A 114 6.55 -3.34 5.20
N SER A 115 7.56 -2.56 4.83
CA SER A 115 7.77 -2.12 3.45
C SER A 115 8.66 -3.12 2.68
N PHE A 116 8.36 -3.31 1.40
CA PHE A 116 9.12 -4.13 0.47
C PHE A 116 9.55 -3.31 -0.74
N SER A 117 10.73 -3.60 -1.27
CA SER A 117 11.16 -3.09 -2.57
C SER A 117 10.60 -3.98 -3.69
N ILE A 118 10.57 -3.44 -4.92
CA ILE A 118 10.15 -4.22 -6.10
C ILE A 118 11.05 -5.45 -6.25
N ASN A 119 12.35 -5.31 -6.08
CA ASN A 119 13.30 -6.43 -6.13
C ASN A 119 13.02 -7.49 -5.06
N GLN A 120 12.58 -7.10 -3.87
CA GLN A 120 12.16 -8.05 -2.83
C GLN A 120 10.85 -8.77 -3.21
N ILE A 121 9.89 -8.07 -3.83
CA ILE A 121 8.64 -8.68 -4.28
C ILE A 121 8.91 -9.73 -5.36
N ILE A 122 9.77 -9.41 -6.34
CA ILE A 122 10.19 -10.33 -7.39
C ILE A 122 10.75 -11.61 -6.77
N LYS A 123 11.74 -11.49 -5.87
CA LYS A 123 12.34 -12.64 -5.18
C LYS A 123 11.33 -13.49 -4.40
N ILE A 124 10.33 -12.83 -3.78
CA ILE A 124 9.27 -13.54 -3.05
C ILE A 124 8.41 -14.36 -4.03
N ILE A 125 8.03 -13.79 -5.18
CA ILE A 125 7.20 -14.45 -6.18
C ILE A 125 8.01 -15.57 -6.87
N GLU A 126 9.26 -15.33 -7.25
CA GLU A 126 10.17 -16.34 -7.80
C GLU A 126 10.24 -17.58 -6.92
N LYS A 127 10.48 -17.36 -5.62
CA LYS A 127 10.54 -18.46 -4.64
C LYS A 127 9.23 -19.24 -4.54
N LYS A 128 8.08 -18.55 -4.71
CA LYS A 128 6.75 -19.20 -4.58
C LYS A 128 6.34 -19.95 -5.83
N LEU A 129 6.67 -19.43 -7.00
CA LEU A 129 6.38 -20.07 -8.28
C LEU A 129 7.46 -21.08 -8.71
N ASN A 130 8.58 -21.15 -7.99
CA ASN A 130 9.78 -21.90 -8.38
C ASN A 130 10.22 -21.58 -9.83
N LYS A 131 10.10 -20.32 -10.22
CA LYS A 131 10.45 -19.81 -11.56
C LYS A 131 11.33 -18.58 -11.40
N LYS A 132 12.39 -18.47 -12.23
CA LYS A 132 13.20 -17.25 -12.33
C LYS A 132 12.63 -16.32 -13.40
N ARG A 133 12.74 -15.03 -13.19
CA ARG A 133 12.33 -14.01 -14.17
C ARG A 133 13.40 -12.95 -14.35
N ASN A 134 13.81 -12.71 -15.59
CA ASN A 134 14.65 -11.58 -15.96
C ASN A 134 13.75 -10.37 -16.20
N ILE A 135 13.95 -9.31 -15.43
CA ILE A 135 13.20 -8.06 -15.54
C ILE A 135 14.09 -7.03 -16.22
N THR A 136 13.55 -6.37 -17.23
CA THR A 136 14.25 -5.29 -17.91
C THR A 136 14.10 -4.01 -17.08
N PHE A 137 15.23 -3.44 -16.67
CA PHE A 137 15.28 -2.14 -16.02
C PHE A 137 15.49 -1.07 -17.07
N ASN A 138 14.65 -0.04 -17.03
CA ASN A 138 14.85 1.15 -17.82
C ASN A 138 15.48 2.22 -16.91
N ASN A 139 16.76 2.50 -17.12
CA ASN A 139 17.52 3.50 -16.37
C ASN A 139 17.16 4.93 -16.84
N CYS A 140 15.89 5.24 -16.96
CA CYS A 140 15.49 6.64 -17.10
C CYS A 140 15.93 7.38 -15.84
N SER A 141 16.79 8.36 -16.00
CA SER A 141 17.06 9.37 -14.99
C SER A 141 15.76 10.12 -14.70
N SER A 142 14.92 9.55 -13.83
CA SER A 142 13.78 10.29 -13.33
C SER A 142 14.33 11.25 -12.27
N ASP A 143 14.10 12.55 -12.42
CA ASP A 143 14.34 13.56 -11.40
C ASP A 143 13.56 13.34 -10.10
N PHE A 144 12.76 12.28 -10.06
CA PHE A 144 12.02 11.85 -8.89
C PHE A 144 12.94 11.13 -7.91
N LYS A 145 13.34 11.83 -6.87
CA LYS A 145 13.95 11.19 -5.69
C LYS A 145 12.93 10.26 -5.05
N TYR A 146 13.06 8.99 -5.34
CA TYR A 146 12.27 7.96 -4.68
C TYR A 146 12.77 7.78 -3.24
N PHE A 147 11.85 7.91 -2.27
CA PHE A 147 12.15 7.74 -0.86
C PHE A 147 11.50 6.47 -0.33
N ASP A 148 12.19 5.79 0.58
CA ASP A 148 11.60 4.74 1.38
C ASP A 148 10.45 5.28 2.24
N LEU A 149 9.27 4.71 2.09
CA LEU A 149 8.12 5.02 2.93
C LEU A 149 8.00 3.98 4.03
N LYS A 150 8.19 4.40 5.26
CA LYS A 150 8.01 3.56 6.47
C LYS A 150 6.91 4.16 7.33
N PHE A 151 5.89 3.36 7.62
CA PHE A 151 4.73 3.81 8.37
C PHE A 151 4.74 3.32 9.81
N ASN A 152 4.10 4.08 10.70
CA ASN A 152 3.84 3.71 12.07
C ASN A 152 2.46 3.04 12.17
N VAL A 153 2.38 1.92 12.87
CA VAL A 153 1.12 1.17 13.05
C VAL A 153 0.50 1.35 14.44
N LYS A 154 0.99 2.30 15.23
CA LYS A 154 0.49 2.51 16.60
C LYS A 154 -1.02 2.75 16.64
N LYS A 155 -1.58 3.48 15.68
CA LYS A 155 -3.01 3.78 15.63
C LYS A 155 -3.85 2.54 15.28
N LEU A 156 -3.37 1.69 14.36
CA LEU A 156 -3.99 0.38 14.11
C LEU A 156 -4.01 -0.47 15.38
N LYS A 157 -2.86 -0.58 16.08
CA LYS A 157 -2.75 -1.33 17.34
C LYS A 157 -3.67 -0.81 18.43
N LYS A 158 -3.71 0.51 18.63
CA LYS A 158 -4.62 1.15 19.62
C LYS A 158 -6.08 0.79 19.38
N ASN A 159 -6.47 0.60 18.12
CA ASN A 159 -7.84 0.25 17.73
C ASN A 159 -8.04 -1.27 17.53
N LYS A 160 -7.05 -2.11 17.88
CA LYS A 160 -7.08 -3.58 17.72
C LYS A 160 -7.35 -4.03 16.27
N LEU A 161 -6.82 -3.29 15.28
CA LEU A 161 -7.00 -3.53 13.85
C LEU A 161 -5.73 -4.05 13.15
N ASP A 162 -4.59 -4.07 13.84
CA ASP A 162 -3.29 -4.48 13.28
C ASP A 162 -3.23 -5.95 12.88
N ASN A 163 -3.97 -6.82 13.56
CA ASN A 163 -4.05 -8.24 13.22
C ASN A 163 -4.74 -8.52 11.86
N ILE A 164 -5.53 -7.55 11.37
CA ILE A 164 -6.24 -7.66 10.09
C ILE A 164 -5.29 -7.37 8.94
N ILE A 165 -4.39 -6.40 9.10
CA ILE A 165 -3.50 -5.93 8.03
C ILE A 165 -2.17 -6.69 8.08
N LYS A 166 -2.10 -7.78 7.34
CA LYS A 166 -0.89 -8.59 7.23
C LYS A 166 0.04 -8.06 6.13
N PRO A 167 1.38 -8.19 6.29
CA PRO A 167 2.33 -7.75 5.28
C PRO A 167 2.29 -8.63 4.01
N LEU A 168 2.78 -8.09 2.89
CA LEU A 168 2.74 -8.71 1.56
C LEU A 168 3.23 -10.16 1.59
N ASN A 169 4.34 -10.45 2.22
CA ASN A 169 4.92 -11.80 2.26
C ASN A 169 4.04 -12.85 2.96
N LYS A 170 3.05 -12.44 3.74
CA LYS A 170 2.05 -13.31 4.37
C LYS A 170 0.83 -13.55 3.48
N ASN A 171 0.51 -12.60 2.60
CA ASN A 171 -0.68 -12.64 1.74
C ASN A 171 -0.39 -13.13 0.32
N ILE A 172 0.88 -13.15 -0.10
CA ILE A 172 1.23 -13.43 -1.51
C ILE A 172 0.78 -14.83 -1.97
N ASN A 173 0.76 -15.82 -1.07
CA ASN A 173 0.26 -17.15 -1.40
C ASN A 173 -1.23 -17.14 -1.78
N ASN A 174 -2.04 -16.39 -1.02
CA ASN A 174 -3.47 -16.26 -1.33
C ASN A 174 -3.67 -15.55 -2.67
N TYR A 175 -2.83 -14.54 -2.95
CA TYR A 175 -2.87 -13.83 -4.21
C TYR A 175 -2.52 -14.76 -5.39
N ILE A 176 -1.46 -15.54 -5.30
CA ILE A 176 -1.03 -16.49 -6.33
C ILE A 176 -2.14 -17.52 -6.58
N LYS A 177 -2.62 -18.22 -5.54
CA LYS A 177 -3.68 -19.24 -5.66
C LYS A 177 -4.99 -18.75 -6.31
N LEU A 178 -5.26 -17.46 -6.25
CA LEU A 178 -6.49 -16.88 -6.81
C LEU A 178 -6.30 -16.38 -8.26
N ASN A 179 -5.08 -16.37 -8.78
CA ASN A 179 -4.74 -15.85 -10.11
C ASN A 179 -4.01 -16.89 -11.00
N ASP A 180 -3.67 -18.07 -10.43
CA ASP A 180 -3.31 -19.27 -11.19
C ASP A 180 -4.58 -19.91 -11.76
#